data_df39a7111285a53ccb85268b3c8a4e0b
#
_entry.id   df39a7111285a53ccb85268b3c8a4e0b
#
_cell.length_a   1.000
_cell.length_b   1.000
_cell.length_c   1.000
_cell.angle_alpha   90.00
_cell.angle_beta   90.00
_cell.angle_gamma   90.00
#
_symmetry.space_group_name_H-M   'P 1'
#
loop_
_entity.id
_entity.type
_entity.pdbx_description
1 polymer ?
#
loop_
_entity_poly.entity_id
_entity_poly.type
_entity_poly.pdbx_seq_one_letter_code
_entity_poly.pdbx_strand_id
1 'polypeptide(L)'
;MNTPESTLTGNIHGMPLALLQGLGDRELVNCFYEGAKLDSRNIVIFGAREIEVEERKIIEKTGVKIVYYDDILRKGIDNVLDEVKDYLKVDNLHISIDMNVFDPEIAPGVSVPVRNGMSYDEMFKSLKFAFKNYSVTSADITEFNPLNDINGKTAELVDDIVQYMMNPDY
;
A
#
# COMPACT_ATOMS: atom_id res chain seq x y z
N MET A 1 9.25 1.13 -3.81
CA MET A 1 9.36 0.08 -4.84
C MET A 1 10.81 0.00 -5.31
N ASN A 2 11.62 -0.73 -4.57
CA ASN A 2 13.06 -0.87 -4.84
C ASN A 2 13.39 -2.15 -5.63
N THR A 3 14.59 -2.19 -6.23
CA THR A 3 15.23 -3.38 -6.79
C THR A 3 16.55 -3.64 -6.06
N PRO A 4 17.23 -4.80 -6.24
CA PRO A 4 18.55 -5.02 -5.64
C PRO A 4 19.57 -3.93 -5.96
N GLU A 5 19.45 -3.29 -7.14
CA GLU A 5 20.38 -2.24 -7.60
C GLU A 5 20.04 -0.86 -7.03
N SER A 6 18.78 -0.61 -6.65
CA SER A 6 18.32 0.72 -6.19
C SER A 6 18.25 0.85 -4.67
N THR A 7 18.12 -0.27 -3.95
CA THR A 7 17.93 -0.24 -2.50
C THR A 7 19.16 0.27 -1.76
N LEU A 8 18.96 1.18 -0.82
CA LEU A 8 20.03 1.67 0.06
C LEU A 8 20.32 0.69 1.22
N THR A 9 19.33 -0.07 1.64
CA THR A 9 19.39 -0.97 2.81
C THR A 9 19.70 -2.41 2.45
N GLY A 10 19.44 -2.83 1.22
CA GLY A 10 19.46 -4.23 0.79
C GLY A 10 18.25 -5.05 1.27
N ASN A 11 17.31 -4.45 1.95
CA ASN A 11 16.16 -5.13 2.54
C ASN A 11 15.16 -5.59 1.48
N ILE A 12 14.88 -6.88 1.45
CA ILE A 12 14.00 -7.50 0.46
C ILE A 12 12.54 -7.03 0.59
N HIS A 13 12.09 -6.67 1.78
CA HIS A 13 10.70 -6.19 2.00
C HIS A 13 10.37 -4.90 1.23
N GLY A 14 11.36 -4.12 0.78
CA GLY A 14 11.15 -2.96 -0.11
C GLY A 14 11.01 -3.32 -1.60
N MET A 15 11.14 -4.60 -1.99
CA MET A 15 11.21 -5.03 -3.39
C MET A 15 9.96 -5.76 -3.93
N PRO A 16 8.99 -6.26 -3.14
CA PRO A 16 7.93 -7.14 -3.66
C PRO A 16 7.18 -6.54 -4.85
N LEU A 17 6.85 -5.26 -4.81
CA LEU A 17 6.11 -4.61 -5.90
C LEU A 17 6.93 -4.50 -7.20
N ALA A 18 8.24 -4.37 -7.14
CA ALA A 18 9.13 -4.43 -8.30
C ALA A 18 9.19 -5.85 -8.86
N LEU A 19 9.36 -6.86 -7.99
CA LEU A 19 9.40 -8.27 -8.36
C LEU A 19 8.12 -8.71 -9.07
N LEU A 20 6.96 -8.30 -8.58
CA LEU A 20 5.67 -8.58 -9.21
C LEU A 20 5.53 -7.96 -10.60
N GLN A 21 6.27 -6.90 -10.89
CA GLN A 21 6.35 -6.28 -12.23
C GLN A 21 7.48 -6.85 -13.11
N GLY A 22 8.15 -7.90 -12.66
CA GLY A 22 9.23 -8.55 -13.41
C GLY A 22 10.60 -7.85 -13.27
N LEU A 23 10.77 -7.00 -12.26
CA LEU A 23 12.01 -6.25 -12.00
C LEU A 23 12.73 -6.82 -10.76
N GLY A 24 14.04 -7.02 -10.86
CA GLY A 24 14.88 -7.46 -9.76
C GLY A 24 15.37 -8.91 -9.92
N ASP A 25 15.52 -9.63 -8.81
CA ASP A 25 16.06 -10.97 -8.79
C ASP A 25 15.23 -11.97 -9.61
N ARG A 26 15.88 -12.70 -10.53
CA ARG A 26 15.19 -13.60 -11.47
C ARG A 26 14.50 -14.78 -10.80
N GLU A 27 15.05 -15.32 -9.73
CA GLU A 27 14.43 -16.45 -9.02
C GLU A 27 13.14 -16.00 -8.36
N LEU A 28 13.16 -14.83 -7.74
CA LEU A 28 11.97 -14.22 -7.12
C LEU A 28 10.95 -13.77 -8.16
N VAL A 29 11.39 -13.14 -9.25
CA VAL A 29 10.50 -12.75 -10.37
C VAL A 29 9.80 -13.96 -10.97
N ASN A 30 10.48 -15.11 -11.08
CA ASN A 30 9.91 -16.32 -11.66
C ASN A 30 9.27 -17.26 -10.61
N CYS A 31 9.19 -16.83 -9.36
CA CYS A 31 8.47 -17.58 -8.34
C CYS A 31 7.01 -17.77 -8.77
N PHE A 32 6.50 -19.00 -8.60
CA PHE A 32 5.17 -19.46 -8.98
C PHE A 32 4.94 -19.62 -10.51
N TYR A 33 5.27 -18.64 -11.35
CA TYR A 33 5.34 -18.76 -12.82
C TYR A 33 6.32 -17.72 -13.39
N GLU A 34 6.76 -17.91 -14.62
CA GLU A 34 7.77 -17.09 -15.26
C GLU A 34 7.25 -15.67 -15.61
N GLY A 35 8.07 -14.65 -15.32
CA GLY A 35 7.85 -13.27 -15.71
C GLY A 35 6.96 -12.44 -14.76
N ALA A 36 6.56 -11.27 -15.23
CA ALA A 36 5.74 -10.31 -14.47
C ALA A 36 4.36 -10.86 -14.11
N LYS A 37 3.89 -10.55 -12.89
CA LYS A 37 2.58 -10.92 -12.37
C LYS A 37 1.59 -9.77 -12.46
N LEU A 38 2.08 -8.52 -12.43
CA LEU A 38 1.28 -7.31 -12.44
C LEU A 38 1.73 -6.38 -13.56
N ASP A 39 0.76 -5.75 -14.22
CA ASP A 39 0.99 -4.61 -15.11
C ASP A 39 1.02 -3.32 -14.27
N SER A 40 2.04 -2.48 -14.49
CA SER A 40 2.20 -1.21 -13.77
C SER A 40 0.99 -0.28 -13.86
N ARG A 41 0.24 -0.35 -14.96
CA ARG A 41 -0.99 0.43 -15.18
C ARG A 41 -2.13 0.05 -14.24
N ASN A 42 -2.05 -1.13 -13.63
CA ASN A 42 -3.03 -1.66 -12.69
C ASN A 42 -2.56 -1.53 -11.24
N ILE A 43 -1.56 -0.69 -10.98
CA ILE A 43 -0.98 -0.49 -9.65
C ILE A 43 -1.14 0.96 -9.23
N VAL A 44 -1.59 1.14 -7.99
CA VAL A 44 -1.62 2.44 -7.30
C VAL A 44 -0.94 2.29 -5.95
N ILE A 45 0.09 3.09 -5.70
CA ILE A 45 0.68 3.27 -4.36
C ILE A 45 -0.05 4.45 -3.72
N PHE A 46 -0.76 4.20 -2.61
CA PHE A 46 -1.65 5.18 -1.99
C PHE A 46 -1.16 5.58 -0.60
N GLY A 47 -1.14 6.88 -0.31
CA GLY A 47 -0.69 7.42 0.98
C GLY A 47 0.84 7.45 1.14
N ALA A 48 1.58 7.46 0.03
CA ALA A 48 3.05 7.51 0.06
C ALA A 48 3.57 8.80 0.72
N ARG A 49 4.61 8.68 1.53
CA ARG A 49 5.28 9.82 2.18
C ARG A 49 6.75 9.89 1.81
N GLU A 50 7.51 8.90 2.22
CA GLU A 50 8.95 8.84 1.96
C GLU A 50 9.23 7.89 0.80
N ILE A 51 9.81 8.42 -0.27
CA ILE A 51 10.23 7.66 -1.45
C ILE A 51 11.66 8.10 -1.77
N GLU A 52 12.57 7.13 -1.79
CA GLU A 52 13.98 7.36 -2.13
C GLU A 52 14.12 7.84 -3.58
N VAL A 53 15.20 8.58 -3.88
CA VAL A 53 15.43 9.15 -5.22
C VAL A 53 15.49 8.06 -6.30
N GLU A 54 16.21 6.96 -6.03
CA GLU A 54 16.34 5.87 -6.99
C GLU A 54 15.02 5.08 -7.14
N GLU A 55 14.28 4.91 -6.07
CA GLU A 55 12.95 4.33 -6.08
C GLU A 55 11.98 5.15 -6.94
N ARG A 56 12.02 6.47 -6.83
CA ARG A 56 11.22 7.39 -7.66
C ARG A 56 11.50 7.21 -9.15
N LYS A 57 12.78 7.06 -9.54
CA LYS A 57 13.15 6.82 -10.94
C LYS A 57 12.54 5.52 -11.49
N ILE A 58 12.50 4.47 -10.68
CA ILE A 58 11.87 3.20 -11.07
C ILE A 58 10.36 3.39 -11.27
N ILE A 59 9.72 4.06 -10.33
CA ILE A 59 8.28 4.33 -10.38
C ILE A 59 7.93 5.15 -11.62
N GLU A 60 8.67 6.23 -11.90
CA GLU A 60 8.50 7.06 -13.10
C GLU A 60 8.70 6.26 -14.39
N LYS A 61 9.72 5.39 -14.42
CA LYS A 61 10.01 4.52 -15.58
C LYS A 61 8.94 3.48 -15.82
N THR A 62 8.37 2.91 -14.78
CA THR A 62 7.32 1.88 -14.88
C THR A 62 5.94 2.46 -15.10
N GLY A 63 5.72 3.72 -14.76
CA GLY A 63 4.43 4.39 -14.86
C GLY A 63 3.42 4.00 -13.77
N VAL A 64 3.88 3.42 -12.67
CA VAL A 64 3.03 3.15 -11.50
C VAL A 64 2.46 4.46 -10.96
N LYS A 65 1.17 4.50 -10.72
CA LYS A 65 0.52 5.67 -10.11
C LYS A 65 0.88 5.77 -8.64
N ILE A 66 1.36 6.95 -8.24
CA ILE A 66 1.54 7.30 -6.83
C ILE A 66 0.52 8.37 -6.44
N VAL A 67 -0.05 8.18 -5.26
CA VAL A 67 -0.81 9.18 -4.52
C VAL A 67 -0.01 9.48 -3.25
N TYR A 68 0.54 10.67 -3.15
CA TYR A 68 1.21 11.12 -1.94
C TYR A 68 0.20 11.51 -0.87
N TYR A 69 0.55 11.32 0.39
CA TYR A 69 -0.33 11.73 1.48
C TYR A 69 -0.57 13.24 1.50
N ASP A 70 0.42 14.04 1.10
CA ASP A 70 0.27 15.49 0.90
C ASP A 70 -0.80 15.84 -0.14
N ASP A 71 -1.01 15.01 -1.16
CA ASP A 71 -2.10 15.21 -2.11
C ASP A 71 -3.47 14.96 -1.46
N ILE A 72 -3.56 13.98 -0.57
CA ILE A 72 -4.77 13.68 0.21
C ILE A 72 -5.10 14.87 1.11
N LEU A 73 -4.11 15.40 1.83
CA LEU A 73 -4.29 16.58 2.69
C LEU A 73 -4.72 17.83 1.90
N ARG A 74 -4.14 18.03 0.73
CA ARG A 74 -4.41 19.22 -0.10
C ARG A 74 -5.73 19.17 -0.85
N LYS A 75 -6.08 18.01 -1.42
CA LYS A 75 -7.24 17.84 -2.30
C LYS A 75 -8.47 17.30 -1.57
N GLY A 76 -8.27 16.68 -0.41
CA GLY A 76 -9.27 15.88 0.29
C GLY A 76 -9.33 14.44 -0.24
N ILE A 77 -9.63 13.51 0.68
CA ILE A 77 -9.61 12.06 0.40
C ILE A 77 -10.57 11.67 -0.73
N ASP A 78 -11.78 12.23 -0.74
CA ASP A 78 -12.82 11.86 -1.72
C ASP A 78 -12.40 12.20 -3.15
N ASN A 79 -11.84 13.39 -3.37
CA ASN A 79 -11.35 13.81 -4.69
C ASN A 79 -10.20 12.93 -5.18
N VAL A 80 -9.30 12.54 -4.28
CA VAL A 80 -8.16 11.68 -4.62
C VAL A 80 -8.62 10.26 -4.94
N LEU A 81 -9.61 9.73 -4.23
CA LEU A 81 -10.20 8.42 -4.53
C LEU A 81 -10.91 8.41 -5.89
N ASP A 82 -11.59 9.49 -6.27
CA ASP A 82 -12.16 9.63 -7.61
C ASP A 82 -11.07 9.66 -8.69
N GLU A 83 -9.95 10.39 -8.46
CA GLU A 83 -8.78 10.36 -9.36
C GLU A 83 -8.18 8.94 -9.51
N VAL A 84 -8.15 8.15 -8.42
CA VAL A 84 -7.70 6.75 -8.44
C VAL A 84 -8.65 5.90 -9.27
N LYS A 85 -9.96 6.05 -9.10
CA LYS A 85 -10.97 5.33 -9.89
C LYS A 85 -10.89 5.67 -11.38
N ASP A 86 -10.62 6.93 -11.70
CA ASP A 86 -10.45 7.35 -13.09
C ASP A 86 -9.19 6.77 -13.74
N TYR A 87 -8.16 6.53 -12.96
CA TYR A 87 -6.93 5.89 -13.41
C TYR A 87 -7.07 4.36 -13.47
N LEU A 88 -7.54 3.72 -12.40
CA LEU A 88 -7.54 2.27 -12.22
C LEU A 88 -8.81 1.66 -12.85
N LYS A 89 -8.71 1.22 -14.10
CA LYS A 89 -9.84 0.65 -14.86
C LYS A 89 -9.82 -0.89 -14.79
N VAL A 90 -10.07 -1.42 -13.60
CA VAL A 90 -10.13 -2.87 -13.33
C VAL A 90 -11.44 -3.22 -12.62
N ASP A 91 -11.89 -4.46 -12.77
CA ASP A 91 -13.06 -4.97 -12.06
C ASP A 91 -12.66 -5.59 -10.71
N ASN A 92 -11.57 -6.37 -10.70
CA ASN A 92 -11.07 -7.07 -9.52
C ASN A 92 -9.94 -6.28 -8.88
N LEU A 93 -9.95 -6.18 -7.56
CA LEU A 93 -8.96 -5.46 -6.78
C LEU A 93 -8.36 -6.37 -5.71
N HIS A 94 -7.04 -6.33 -5.58
CA HIS A 94 -6.30 -6.76 -4.40
C HIS A 94 -5.91 -5.52 -3.59
N ILE A 95 -6.07 -5.56 -2.27
CA ILE A 95 -5.68 -4.48 -1.36
C ILE A 95 -4.55 -4.97 -0.47
N SER A 96 -3.38 -4.33 -0.54
CA SER A 96 -2.29 -4.52 0.42
C SER A 96 -2.21 -3.31 1.33
N ILE A 97 -2.35 -3.53 2.64
CA ILE A 97 -2.31 -2.47 3.65
C ILE A 97 -1.01 -2.61 4.44
N ASP A 98 -0.09 -1.69 4.19
CA ASP A 98 1.10 -1.51 5.01
C ASP A 98 0.74 -0.65 6.22
N MET A 99 0.89 -1.21 7.45
CA MET A 99 0.55 -0.49 8.68
C MET A 99 1.41 0.75 8.91
N ASN A 100 2.56 0.89 8.22
CA ASN A 100 3.34 2.13 8.24
C ASN A 100 2.59 3.32 7.61
N VAL A 101 1.49 3.09 6.85
CA VAL A 101 0.70 4.17 6.26
C VAL A 101 0.05 5.08 7.30
N PHE A 102 -0.23 4.55 8.47
CA PHE A 102 -0.83 5.30 9.57
C PHE A 102 0.18 6.20 10.28
N ASP A 103 -0.35 7.25 10.93
CA ASP A 103 0.44 8.00 11.89
C ASP A 103 0.82 7.10 13.09
N PRO A 104 2.06 7.19 13.62
CA PRO A 104 2.49 6.40 14.78
C PRO A 104 1.68 6.65 16.06
N GLU A 105 0.95 7.76 16.16
CA GLU A 105 0.01 8.00 17.24
C GLU A 105 -1.23 7.10 17.13
N ILE A 106 -1.53 6.61 15.93
CA ILE A 106 -2.66 5.71 15.62
C ILE A 106 -2.20 4.26 15.63
N ALA A 107 -1.12 3.95 14.90
CA ALA A 107 -0.55 2.62 14.77
C ALA A 107 0.92 2.58 15.22
N PRO A 108 1.21 2.54 16.55
CA PRO A 108 2.59 2.50 17.04
C PRO A 108 3.29 1.16 16.80
N GLY A 109 2.54 0.08 16.58
CA GLY A 109 3.04 -1.30 16.43
C GLY A 109 3.60 -1.58 15.03
N VAL A 110 4.58 -0.80 14.60
CA VAL A 110 5.29 -0.96 13.33
C VAL A 110 6.81 -0.90 13.54
N SER A 111 7.58 -1.40 12.56
CA SER A 111 9.05 -1.40 12.67
C SER A 111 9.70 -0.10 12.18
N VAL A 112 9.06 0.60 11.25
CA VAL A 112 9.57 1.85 10.65
C VAL A 112 8.49 2.94 10.74
N PRO A 113 8.26 3.53 11.92
CA PRO A 113 7.22 4.53 12.10
C PRO A 113 7.58 5.84 11.37
N VAL A 114 6.65 6.36 10.57
CA VAL A 114 6.77 7.63 9.86
C VAL A 114 5.61 8.55 10.23
N ARG A 115 5.91 9.74 10.76
CA ARG A 115 4.90 10.72 11.18
C ARG A 115 4.09 11.28 10.01
N ASN A 116 3.00 11.95 10.35
CA ASN A 116 2.05 12.54 9.41
C ASN A 116 1.47 11.48 8.46
N GLY A 117 1.01 10.37 9.02
CA GLY A 117 0.35 9.30 8.29
C GLY A 117 -1.17 9.45 8.25
N MET A 118 -1.82 8.51 7.57
CA MET A 118 -3.26 8.48 7.44
C MET A 118 -3.96 8.33 8.81
N SER A 119 -5.11 8.94 8.93
CA SER A 119 -6.03 8.76 10.04
C SER A 119 -6.87 7.48 9.87
N TYR A 120 -7.49 7.05 10.97
CA TYR A 120 -8.49 5.98 10.99
C TYR A 120 -9.61 6.26 9.97
N ASP A 121 -10.19 7.45 10.01
CA ASP A 121 -11.31 7.85 9.16
C ASP A 121 -10.95 7.82 7.66
N GLU A 122 -9.74 8.26 7.30
CA GLU A 122 -9.28 8.24 5.90
C GLU A 122 -9.10 6.80 5.40
N MET A 123 -8.56 5.90 6.21
CA MET A 123 -8.44 4.48 5.86
C MET A 123 -9.81 3.86 5.61
N PHE A 124 -10.75 4.01 6.55
CA PHE A 124 -12.09 3.42 6.41
C PHE A 124 -12.90 4.02 5.27
N LYS A 125 -12.74 5.33 4.98
CA LYS A 125 -13.28 5.93 3.75
C LYS A 125 -12.70 5.30 2.50
N SER A 126 -11.38 5.06 2.48
CA SER A 126 -10.71 4.42 1.34
C SER A 126 -11.16 2.98 1.13
N LEU A 127 -11.29 2.20 2.20
CA LEU A 127 -11.83 0.84 2.15
C LEU A 127 -13.28 0.84 1.65
N LYS A 128 -14.13 1.66 2.23
CA LYS A 128 -15.53 1.81 1.80
C LYS A 128 -15.65 2.16 0.32
N PHE A 129 -14.81 3.06 -0.15
CA PHE A 129 -14.75 3.43 -1.56
C PHE A 129 -14.33 2.23 -2.43
N ALA A 130 -13.30 1.49 -2.02
CA ALA A 130 -12.81 0.32 -2.74
C ALA A 130 -13.89 -0.75 -2.86
N PHE A 131 -14.52 -1.15 -1.77
CA PHE A 131 -15.58 -2.17 -1.77
C PHE A 131 -16.84 -1.75 -2.53
N LYS A 132 -17.14 -0.44 -2.57
CA LYS A 132 -18.26 0.10 -3.35
C LYS A 132 -18.00 0.09 -4.86
N ASN A 133 -16.76 0.27 -5.29
CA ASN A 133 -16.43 0.54 -6.70
C ASN A 133 -15.74 -0.63 -7.41
N TYR A 134 -15.23 -1.61 -6.67
CA TYR A 134 -14.48 -2.75 -7.20
C TYR A 134 -14.92 -4.06 -6.55
N SER A 135 -14.71 -5.17 -7.24
CA SER A 135 -14.76 -6.51 -6.63
C SER A 135 -13.44 -6.76 -5.88
N VAL A 136 -13.41 -6.51 -4.57
CA VAL A 136 -12.24 -6.82 -3.74
C VAL A 136 -12.17 -8.32 -3.56
N THR A 137 -11.20 -8.97 -4.20
CA THR A 137 -11.07 -10.45 -4.24
C THR A 137 -10.07 -10.99 -3.23
N SER A 138 -9.15 -10.16 -2.78
CA SER A 138 -8.15 -10.53 -1.76
C SER A 138 -7.55 -9.29 -1.10
N ALA A 139 -7.01 -9.47 0.09
CA ALA A 139 -6.27 -8.44 0.80
C ALA A 139 -5.16 -9.06 1.65
N ASP A 140 -4.14 -8.27 1.97
CA ASP A 140 -3.17 -8.56 3.01
C ASP A 140 -2.91 -7.32 3.89
N ILE A 141 -2.40 -7.55 5.09
CA ILE A 141 -1.96 -6.51 6.02
C ILE A 141 -0.51 -6.82 6.38
N THR A 142 0.37 -5.86 6.16
CA THR A 142 1.82 -6.01 6.35
C THR A 142 2.36 -5.01 7.38
N GLU A 143 3.61 -5.21 7.80
CA GLU A 143 4.38 -4.32 8.70
C GLU A 143 3.82 -4.21 10.13
N PHE A 144 2.77 -4.93 10.51
CA PHE A 144 2.36 -4.99 11.91
C PHE A 144 3.41 -5.73 12.75
N ASN A 145 3.99 -5.01 13.71
CA ASN A 145 4.97 -5.56 14.66
C ASN A 145 4.41 -5.50 16.08
N PRO A 146 3.92 -6.63 16.62
CA PRO A 146 3.31 -6.66 17.96
C PRO A 146 4.29 -6.35 19.08
N LEU A 147 5.62 -6.48 18.85
CA LEU A 147 6.64 -6.16 19.85
C LEU A 147 6.78 -4.65 20.08
N ASN A 148 6.41 -3.85 19.11
CA ASN A 148 6.43 -2.39 19.19
C ASN A 148 5.06 -1.80 19.54
N ASP A 149 4.01 -2.64 19.60
CA ASP A 149 2.66 -2.17 19.86
C ASP A 149 2.48 -1.67 21.29
N ILE A 150 1.74 -0.60 21.46
CA ILE A 150 1.48 0.04 22.75
C ILE A 150 0.02 -0.20 23.13
N ASN A 151 -0.18 -0.97 24.20
CA ASN A 151 -1.49 -1.31 24.73
C ASN A 151 -2.43 -2.01 23.73
N GLY A 152 -1.88 -2.70 22.73
CA GLY A 152 -2.68 -3.41 21.73
C GLY A 152 -3.34 -2.50 20.68
N LYS A 153 -2.98 -1.22 20.65
CA LYS A 153 -3.63 -0.20 19.80
C LYS A 153 -3.59 -0.52 18.32
N THR A 154 -2.43 -0.99 17.83
CA THR A 154 -2.29 -1.39 16.44
C THR A 154 -2.99 -2.71 16.16
N ALA A 155 -2.96 -3.64 17.11
CA ALA A 155 -3.68 -4.91 17.02
C ALA A 155 -5.19 -4.69 16.90
N GLU A 156 -5.77 -3.79 17.70
CA GLU A 156 -7.18 -3.41 17.63
C GLU A 156 -7.52 -2.79 16.26
N LEU A 157 -6.67 -1.90 15.76
CA LEU A 157 -6.86 -1.31 14.41
C LEU A 157 -6.80 -2.36 13.30
N VAL A 158 -5.87 -3.31 13.38
CA VAL A 158 -5.79 -4.44 12.43
C VAL A 158 -7.06 -5.28 12.49
N ASP A 159 -7.57 -5.56 13.69
CA ASP A 159 -8.82 -6.31 13.88
C ASP A 159 -10.01 -5.57 13.26
N ASP A 160 -10.15 -4.27 13.51
CA ASP A 160 -11.19 -3.42 12.92
C ASP A 160 -11.15 -3.46 11.37
N ILE A 161 -9.95 -3.35 10.79
CA ILE A 161 -9.76 -3.41 9.34
C ILE A 161 -10.18 -4.79 8.80
N VAL A 162 -9.75 -5.87 9.45
CA VAL A 162 -10.10 -7.24 9.04
C VAL A 162 -11.61 -7.47 9.15
N GLN A 163 -12.22 -7.06 10.25
CA GLN A 163 -13.67 -7.20 10.44
C GLN A 163 -14.45 -6.43 9.36
N TYR A 164 -14.02 -5.20 9.03
CA TYR A 164 -14.63 -4.44 7.95
C TYR A 164 -14.48 -5.13 6.59
N MET A 165 -13.28 -5.62 6.25
CA MET A 165 -13.03 -6.31 4.98
C MET A 165 -13.83 -7.61 4.85
N MET A 166 -14.09 -8.31 5.96
CA MET A 166 -14.89 -9.53 5.99
C MET A 166 -16.40 -9.24 5.88
N ASN A 167 -16.85 -8.06 6.32
CA ASN A 167 -18.26 -7.68 6.35
C ASN A 167 -18.46 -6.20 5.96
N PRO A 168 -18.17 -5.81 4.70
CA PRO A 168 -18.16 -4.41 4.29
C PRO A 168 -19.52 -3.71 4.27
N ASP A 169 -20.61 -4.48 4.41
CA ASP A 169 -22.01 -3.98 4.43
C ASP A 169 -22.52 -3.69 5.86
N TYR A 170 -21.65 -3.86 6.89
CA TYR A 170 -21.99 -3.56 8.28
C TYR A 170 -21.71 -2.13 8.68
#